data_766eb472bff631e94a979872911b5757
#
_entry.id   766eb472bff631e94a979872911b5757
#
_cell.length_a   1.000
_cell.length_b   1.000
_cell.length_c   1.000
_cell.angle_alpha   90.00
_cell.angle_beta   90.00
_cell.angle_gamma   90.00
#
_symmetry.space_group_name_H-M   'P 1'
#
loop_
_entity.id
_entity.type
_entity.pdbx_description
1 polymer ?
#
loop_
_entity_poly.entity_id
_entity_poly.type
_entity_poly.pdbx_seq_one_letter_code
_entity_poly.pdbx_strand_id
1 'polypeptide(L)'
;YVHLDARWTWLLYNKLMSQLPEFVSVLEQDSEVLEVLMNMEHEGITVDRDGMVALGKELDSRLLELKVNMNALTYPGFNPDSVVDKRRFLYSKKSEGGLELTPIKQTLKGHPSVDQETLRKMEKKNKAIPLFLEWSECKKTKRTYGEGMLPKINNGRVHPSFHLNRTATGRQSSS
;
A
#
# COMPACT_ATOMS: atom_id res chain seq x y z
N TYR A 1 20.03 5.43 -35.56
CA TYR A 1 20.06 5.54 -34.10
C TYR A 1 20.33 4.18 -33.45
N VAL A 2 19.57 3.13 -33.78
CA VAL A 2 19.62 1.80 -33.11
C VAL A 2 21.05 1.20 -33.03
N HIS A 3 21.85 1.28 -34.09
CA HIS A 3 23.23 0.75 -34.11
C HIS A 3 24.19 1.51 -33.18
N LEU A 4 23.95 2.81 -32.96
CA LEU A 4 24.73 3.60 -32.00
C LEU A 4 24.36 3.25 -30.57
N ASP A 5 23.07 3.06 -30.29
CA ASP A 5 22.58 2.66 -28.96
C ASP A 5 23.12 1.27 -28.59
N ALA A 6 23.05 0.31 -29.51
CA ALA A 6 23.61 -1.03 -29.32
C ALA A 6 25.14 -0.99 -29.07
N ARG A 7 25.87 -0.15 -29.84
CA ARG A 7 27.32 0.02 -29.65
C ARG A 7 27.66 0.61 -28.29
N TRP A 8 26.96 1.67 -27.86
CA TRP A 8 27.21 2.30 -26.57
C TRP A 8 26.83 1.37 -25.42
N THR A 9 25.75 0.62 -25.53
CA THR A 9 25.34 -0.39 -24.54
C THR A 9 26.42 -1.46 -24.42
N TRP A 10 26.96 -1.96 -25.54
CA TRP A 10 28.03 -2.96 -25.53
C TRP A 10 29.33 -2.42 -24.91
N LEU A 11 29.74 -1.19 -25.24
CA LEU A 11 30.91 -0.55 -24.65
C LEU A 11 30.74 -0.35 -23.14
N LEU A 12 29.57 0.11 -22.70
CA LEU A 12 29.24 0.28 -21.28
C LEU A 12 29.26 -1.07 -20.54
N TYR A 13 28.66 -2.09 -21.11
CA TYR A 13 28.67 -3.45 -20.55
C TYR A 13 30.13 -3.93 -20.32
N ASN A 14 30.99 -3.89 -21.34
CA ASN A 14 32.36 -4.33 -21.19
C ASN A 14 33.14 -3.51 -20.14
N LYS A 15 32.91 -2.22 -20.08
CA LYS A 15 33.52 -1.35 -19.07
C LYS A 15 33.07 -1.71 -17.66
N LEU A 16 31.77 -1.91 -17.45
CA LEU A 16 31.23 -2.29 -16.13
C LEU A 16 31.69 -3.67 -15.69
N MET A 17 31.68 -4.66 -16.59
CA MET A 17 32.14 -6.03 -16.30
C MET A 17 33.61 -6.06 -15.89
N SER A 18 34.47 -5.20 -16.47
CA SER A 18 35.87 -5.09 -16.06
C SER A 18 36.09 -4.42 -14.70
N GLN A 19 35.15 -3.58 -14.26
CA GLN A 19 35.25 -2.82 -13.00
C GLN A 19 34.56 -3.52 -11.82
N LEU A 20 33.63 -4.43 -12.08
CA LEU A 20 32.75 -5.04 -11.09
C LEU A 20 32.72 -6.57 -11.20
N PRO A 21 33.90 -7.26 -11.22
CA PRO A 21 33.96 -8.69 -11.44
C PRO A 21 33.22 -9.51 -10.34
N GLU A 22 33.12 -8.97 -9.13
CA GLU A 22 32.42 -9.61 -8.01
C GLU A 22 30.89 -9.70 -8.21
N PHE A 23 30.32 -8.91 -9.12
CA PHE A 23 28.90 -8.95 -9.42
C PHE A 23 28.51 -9.86 -10.58
N VAL A 24 29.48 -10.49 -11.26
CA VAL A 24 29.22 -11.36 -12.42
C VAL A 24 28.30 -12.51 -12.04
N SER A 25 28.55 -13.16 -10.91
CA SER A 25 27.71 -14.29 -10.44
C SER A 25 26.28 -13.86 -10.13
N VAL A 26 26.08 -12.64 -9.62
CA VAL A 26 24.73 -12.09 -9.37
C VAL A 26 24.01 -11.82 -10.70
N LEU A 27 24.72 -11.28 -11.70
CA LEU A 27 24.15 -11.03 -13.02
C LEU A 27 23.78 -12.34 -13.75
N GLU A 28 24.57 -13.39 -13.58
CA GLU A 28 24.26 -14.71 -14.12
C GLU A 28 23.00 -15.28 -13.48
N GLN A 29 22.89 -15.26 -12.15
CA GLN A 29 21.69 -15.68 -11.41
C GLN A 29 20.46 -14.85 -11.81
N ASP A 30 20.58 -13.54 -11.88
CA ASP A 30 19.48 -12.66 -12.30
C ASP A 30 19.04 -12.96 -13.74
N SER A 31 19.97 -13.32 -14.63
CA SER A 31 19.66 -13.68 -16.01
C SER A 31 18.88 -14.99 -16.11
N GLU A 32 19.22 -16.00 -15.29
CA GLU A 32 18.47 -17.26 -15.22
C GLU A 32 17.05 -17.04 -14.65
N VAL A 33 16.93 -16.22 -13.61
CA VAL A 33 15.63 -15.89 -12.99
C VAL A 33 14.76 -15.07 -13.95
N LEU A 34 15.35 -14.24 -14.80
CA LEU A 34 14.60 -13.37 -15.72
C LEU A 34 13.69 -14.18 -16.67
N GLU A 35 14.14 -15.31 -17.20
CA GLU A 35 13.32 -16.17 -18.06
C GLU A 35 12.08 -16.69 -17.32
N VAL A 36 12.25 -17.11 -16.06
CA VAL A 36 11.14 -17.55 -15.21
C VAL A 36 10.15 -16.41 -14.97
N LEU A 37 10.65 -15.21 -14.65
CA LEU A 37 9.81 -14.04 -14.42
C LEU A 37 9.04 -13.62 -15.68
N MET A 38 9.68 -13.66 -16.85
CA MET A 38 9.01 -13.39 -18.12
C MET A 38 7.84 -14.36 -18.37
N ASN A 39 8.02 -15.63 -18.08
CA ASN A 39 6.98 -16.65 -18.20
C ASN A 39 5.86 -16.39 -17.20
N MET A 40 6.17 -16.01 -15.94
CA MET A 40 5.18 -15.65 -14.93
C MET A 40 4.39 -14.39 -15.30
N GLU A 41 5.03 -13.37 -15.86
CA GLU A 41 4.37 -12.17 -16.37
C GLU A 41 3.44 -12.49 -17.54
N HIS A 42 3.91 -13.34 -18.47
CA HIS A 42 3.12 -13.78 -19.62
C HIS A 42 1.90 -14.60 -19.19
N GLU A 43 2.08 -15.57 -18.30
CA GLU A 43 0.99 -16.39 -17.75
C GLU A 43 0.01 -15.54 -16.92
N GLY A 44 0.51 -14.66 -16.08
CA GLY A 44 -0.30 -13.87 -15.15
C GLY A 44 -0.95 -14.71 -14.05
N ILE A 45 -1.81 -14.09 -13.27
CA ILE A 45 -2.51 -14.67 -12.11
C ILE A 45 -4.00 -14.69 -12.39
N THR A 46 -4.64 -15.86 -12.27
CA THR A 46 -6.09 -15.98 -12.39
C THR A 46 -6.79 -15.24 -11.26
N VAL A 47 -7.82 -14.48 -11.58
CA VAL A 47 -8.56 -13.65 -10.64
C VAL A 47 -10.06 -13.90 -10.78
N ASP A 48 -10.72 -14.14 -9.66
CA ASP A 48 -12.18 -14.18 -9.58
C ASP A 48 -12.74 -12.73 -9.62
N ARG A 49 -13.07 -12.27 -10.81
CA ARG A 49 -13.60 -10.92 -11.04
C ARG A 49 -14.92 -10.69 -10.33
N ASP A 50 -15.80 -11.68 -10.34
CA ASP A 50 -17.15 -11.55 -9.76
C ASP A 50 -17.07 -11.52 -8.23
N GLY A 51 -16.21 -12.36 -7.64
CA GLY A 51 -15.89 -12.32 -6.21
C GLY A 51 -15.29 -10.97 -5.79
N MET A 52 -14.41 -10.36 -6.60
CA MET A 52 -13.88 -9.02 -6.30
C MET A 52 -14.95 -7.93 -6.37
N VAL A 53 -15.86 -7.99 -7.31
CA VAL A 53 -16.99 -7.05 -7.40
C VAL A 53 -17.92 -7.22 -6.21
N ALA A 54 -18.20 -8.45 -5.80
CA ALA A 54 -19.02 -8.75 -4.61
C ALA A 54 -18.36 -8.20 -3.34
N LEU A 55 -17.05 -8.45 -3.16
CA LEU A 55 -16.24 -7.90 -2.06
C LEU A 55 -16.29 -6.36 -2.04
N GLY A 56 -16.19 -5.72 -3.21
CA GLY A 56 -16.29 -4.25 -3.31
C GLY A 56 -17.61 -3.72 -2.76
N LYS A 57 -18.73 -4.36 -3.10
CA LYS A 57 -20.08 -3.98 -2.60
C LYS A 57 -20.23 -4.23 -1.10
N GLU A 58 -19.70 -5.34 -0.60
CA GLU A 58 -19.69 -5.65 0.84
C GLU A 58 -18.90 -4.59 1.62
N LEU A 59 -17.71 -4.23 1.13
CA LEU A 59 -16.90 -3.18 1.74
C LEU A 59 -17.58 -1.81 1.70
N ASP A 60 -18.34 -1.48 0.64
CA ASP A 60 -19.12 -0.24 0.57
C ASP A 60 -20.21 -0.19 1.63
N SER A 61 -20.94 -1.28 1.80
CA SER A 61 -21.97 -1.41 2.85
C SER A 61 -21.33 -1.28 4.23
N ARG A 62 -20.21 -1.95 4.46
CA ARG A 62 -19.49 -1.89 5.73
C ARG A 62 -18.94 -0.48 6.04
N LEU A 63 -18.39 0.20 5.04
CA LEU A 63 -17.93 1.59 5.19
C LEU A 63 -19.08 2.54 5.54
N LEU A 64 -20.28 2.31 4.98
CA LEU A 64 -21.46 3.11 5.34
C LEU A 64 -21.86 2.91 6.81
N GLU A 65 -21.93 1.65 7.27
CA GLU A 65 -22.19 1.32 8.68
C GLU A 65 -21.16 1.94 9.62
N LEU A 66 -19.88 1.79 9.31
CA LEU A 66 -18.79 2.36 10.10
C LEU A 66 -18.90 3.88 10.18
N LYS A 67 -19.26 4.55 9.09
CA LYS A 67 -19.47 6.00 9.07
C LYS A 67 -20.61 6.44 9.97
N VAL A 68 -21.73 5.72 9.95
CA VAL A 68 -22.86 5.96 10.84
C VAL A 68 -22.46 5.79 12.31
N ASN A 69 -21.79 4.68 12.63
CA ASN A 69 -21.34 4.39 13.99
C ASN A 69 -20.29 5.41 14.50
N MET A 70 -19.37 5.84 13.64
CA MET A 70 -18.41 6.87 13.98
C MET A 70 -19.07 8.22 14.22
N ASN A 71 -20.06 8.61 13.40
CA ASN A 71 -20.80 9.87 13.61
C ASN A 71 -21.55 9.91 14.94
N ALA A 72 -22.00 8.76 15.43
CA ALA A 72 -22.65 8.66 16.74
C ALA A 72 -21.66 8.80 17.92
N LEU A 73 -20.38 8.50 17.71
CA LEU A 73 -19.34 8.51 18.75
C LEU A 73 -18.41 9.72 18.69
N THR A 74 -18.45 10.48 17.61
CA THR A 74 -17.61 11.65 17.37
C THR A 74 -18.46 12.94 17.29
N TYR A 75 -17.95 13.97 16.69
CA TYR A 75 -18.67 15.23 16.50
C TYR A 75 -19.31 15.34 15.09
N PRO A 76 -20.36 16.17 14.91
CA PRO A 76 -20.98 16.37 13.60
C PRO A 76 -19.96 16.86 12.56
N GLY A 77 -19.97 16.23 11.38
CA GLY A 77 -19.03 16.55 10.29
C GLY A 77 -17.66 15.89 10.40
N PHE A 78 -17.46 14.96 11.34
CA PHE A 78 -16.23 14.19 11.44
C PHE A 78 -15.94 13.43 10.14
N ASN A 79 -14.71 13.61 9.62
CA ASN A 79 -14.24 12.88 8.43
C ASN A 79 -13.24 11.80 8.82
N PRO A 80 -13.58 10.51 8.71
CA PRO A 80 -12.69 9.40 9.08
C PRO A 80 -11.44 9.28 8.18
N ASP A 81 -11.41 9.91 7.01
CA ASP A 81 -10.22 9.96 6.16
C ASP A 81 -9.26 11.10 6.55
N SER A 82 -9.75 12.09 7.33
CA SER A 82 -8.97 13.25 7.75
C SER A 82 -8.07 12.93 8.95
N VAL A 83 -6.76 13.07 8.77
CA VAL A 83 -5.77 13.01 9.86
C VAL A 83 -5.99 14.12 10.88
N VAL A 84 -6.44 15.29 10.42
CA VAL A 84 -6.70 16.47 11.27
C VAL A 84 -7.90 16.19 12.18
N ASP A 85 -8.99 15.64 11.64
CA ASP A 85 -10.19 15.33 12.42
C ASP A 85 -9.94 14.24 13.45
N LYS A 86 -9.21 13.16 13.06
CA LYS A 86 -8.79 12.12 14.01
C LYS A 86 -7.95 12.72 15.15
N ARG A 87 -7.02 13.61 14.82
CA ARG A 87 -6.16 14.30 15.79
C ARG A 87 -6.97 15.17 16.74
N ARG A 88 -7.87 15.98 16.18
CA ARG A 88 -8.79 16.83 16.95
C ARG A 88 -9.63 15.99 17.90
N PHE A 89 -10.28 14.94 17.40
CA PHE A 89 -11.11 14.07 18.23
C PHE A 89 -10.33 13.39 19.36
N LEU A 90 -9.13 12.87 19.08
CA LEU A 90 -8.37 12.10 20.08
C LEU A 90 -7.68 12.98 21.13
N TYR A 91 -7.16 14.14 20.74
CA TYR A 91 -6.22 14.90 21.57
C TYR A 91 -6.70 16.29 22.01
N SER A 92 -7.74 16.86 21.39
CA SER A 92 -8.30 18.13 21.86
C SER A 92 -8.99 17.97 23.22
N LYS A 93 -9.19 19.09 23.91
CA LYS A 93 -9.85 19.13 25.21
C LYS A 93 -11.29 18.62 25.12
N LYS A 94 -11.77 18.04 26.21
CA LYS A 94 -13.18 17.60 26.32
C LYS A 94 -14.16 18.75 26.11
N SER A 95 -13.82 19.96 26.54
CA SER A 95 -14.61 21.16 26.30
C SER A 95 -14.78 21.51 24.80
N GLU A 96 -13.89 21.00 23.94
CA GLU A 96 -13.90 21.19 22.49
C GLU A 96 -14.46 19.95 21.74
N GLY A 97 -15.02 18.99 22.48
CA GLY A 97 -15.53 17.74 21.92
C GLY A 97 -14.47 16.66 21.62
N GLY A 98 -13.26 16.83 22.16
CA GLY A 98 -12.18 15.85 22.07
C GLY A 98 -12.16 14.87 23.26
N LEU A 99 -11.31 13.86 23.19
CA LEU A 99 -11.12 12.85 24.24
C LEU A 99 -10.01 13.21 25.23
N GLU A 100 -9.20 14.21 24.93
CA GLU A 100 -8.05 14.66 25.76
C GLU A 100 -7.07 13.52 26.09
N LEU A 101 -6.84 12.62 25.12
CA LEU A 101 -5.90 11.52 25.30
C LEU A 101 -4.45 12.03 25.21
N THR A 102 -3.57 11.42 26.01
CA THR A 102 -2.13 11.70 25.95
C THR A 102 -1.53 11.07 24.68
N PRO A 103 -0.84 11.85 23.83
CA PRO A 103 -0.15 11.31 22.65
C PRO A 103 0.94 10.31 23.03
N ILE A 104 0.95 9.15 22.39
CA ILE A 104 2.00 8.13 22.59
C ILE A 104 3.21 8.42 21.71
N LYS A 105 2.99 8.98 20.51
CA LYS A 105 4.01 9.25 19.50
C LYS A 105 3.75 10.57 18.80
N GLN A 106 4.80 11.25 18.39
CA GLN A 106 4.73 12.45 17.57
C GLN A 106 5.31 12.19 16.18
N THR A 107 4.82 12.92 15.19
CA THR A 107 5.37 12.95 13.84
C THR A 107 6.64 13.80 13.81
N LEU A 108 7.45 13.71 12.74
CA LEU A 108 8.64 14.56 12.54
C LEU A 108 8.35 16.07 12.62
N LYS A 109 7.10 16.48 12.36
CA LYS A 109 6.64 17.88 12.46
C LYS A 109 6.12 18.25 13.85
N GLY A 110 6.32 17.40 14.87
CA GLY A 110 5.88 17.66 16.25
C GLY A 110 4.38 17.45 16.50
N HIS A 111 3.60 17.00 15.53
CA HIS A 111 2.18 16.75 15.75
C HIS A 111 1.92 15.36 16.35
N PRO A 112 0.89 15.20 17.23
CA PRO A 112 0.48 13.90 17.70
C PRO A 112 0.19 12.92 16.56
N SER A 113 0.74 11.69 16.61
CA SER A 113 0.51 10.69 15.58
C SER A 113 -0.87 10.06 15.73
N VAL A 114 -1.49 9.75 14.57
CA VAL A 114 -2.72 8.96 14.45
C VAL A 114 -2.50 7.81 13.45
N ASP A 115 -1.24 7.35 13.34
CA ASP A 115 -0.91 6.18 12.53
C ASP A 115 -1.55 4.89 13.10
N GLN A 116 -1.60 3.88 12.28
CA GLN A 116 -2.28 2.63 12.62
C GLN A 116 -1.66 1.95 13.85
N GLU A 117 -0.34 2.03 14.01
CA GLU A 117 0.36 1.49 15.18
C GLU A 117 -0.03 2.23 16.47
N THR A 118 -0.08 3.56 16.41
CA THR A 118 -0.49 4.41 17.55
C THR A 118 -1.95 4.16 17.92
N LEU A 119 -2.84 4.05 16.92
CA LEU A 119 -4.26 3.77 17.17
C LEU A 119 -4.46 2.38 17.79
N ARG A 120 -3.74 1.34 17.35
CA ARG A 120 -3.79 0.00 17.96
C ARG A 120 -3.37 0.01 19.43
N LYS A 121 -2.33 0.75 19.80
CA LYS A 121 -1.91 0.91 21.19
C LYS A 121 -2.96 1.62 22.08
N MET A 122 -3.83 2.41 21.45
CA MET A 122 -4.91 3.15 22.14
C MET A 122 -6.30 2.51 21.98
N GLU A 123 -6.42 1.36 21.33
CA GLU A 123 -7.69 0.74 20.95
C GLU A 123 -8.68 0.62 22.10
N LYS A 124 -8.21 0.24 23.29
CA LYS A 124 -9.04 0.07 24.50
C LYS A 124 -9.45 1.37 25.19
N LYS A 125 -8.90 2.53 24.77
CA LYS A 125 -9.16 3.81 25.43
C LYS A 125 -10.49 4.44 25.02
N ASN A 126 -11.00 4.14 23.82
CA ASN A 126 -12.30 4.65 23.37
C ASN A 126 -12.89 3.76 22.26
N LYS A 127 -14.21 3.57 22.27
CA LYS A 127 -14.97 2.74 21.32
C LYS A 127 -14.87 3.22 19.85
N ALA A 128 -14.53 4.48 19.59
CA ALA A 128 -14.35 5.00 18.24
C ALA A 128 -13.03 4.55 17.59
N ILE A 129 -12.00 4.23 18.38
CA ILE A 129 -10.66 3.90 17.85
C ILE A 129 -10.67 2.60 17.03
N PRO A 130 -11.28 1.49 17.49
CA PRO A 130 -11.45 0.30 16.66
C PRO A 130 -12.13 0.58 15.32
N LEU A 131 -13.14 1.47 15.31
CA LEU A 131 -13.84 1.86 14.07
C LEU A 131 -12.91 2.60 13.09
N PHE A 132 -11.98 3.43 13.59
CA PHE A 132 -10.98 4.10 12.75
C PHE A 132 -10.00 3.11 12.12
N LEU A 133 -9.60 2.08 12.86
CA LEU A 133 -8.75 1.01 12.36
C LEU A 133 -9.46 0.22 11.27
N GLU A 134 -10.66 -0.25 11.55
CA GLU A 134 -11.48 -1.02 10.60
C GLU A 134 -11.80 -0.20 9.34
N TRP A 135 -12.16 1.09 9.48
CA TRP A 135 -12.34 2.00 8.35
C TRP A 135 -11.12 2.04 7.44
N SER A 136 -9.95 2.20 8.04
CA SER A 136 -8.69 2.29 7.29
C SER A 136 -8.35 0.98 6.56
N GLU A 137 -8.66 -0.16 7.16
CA GLU A 137 -8.47 -1.49 6.57
C GLU A 137 -9.45 -1.72 5.41
N CYS A 138 -10.75 -1.45 5.60
CA CYS A 138 -11.75 -1.54 4.56
C CYS A 138 -11.42 -0.64 3.35
N LYS A 139 -11.04 0.60 3.59
CA LYS A 139 -10.63 1.55 2.54
C LYS A 139 -9.41 1.05 1.77
N LYS A 140 -8.39 0.56 2.48
CA LYS A 140 -7.18 0.02 1.86
C LYS A 140 -7.51 -1.20 1.00
N THR A 141 -8.29 -2.14 1.52
CA THR A 141 -8.71 -3.34 0.80
C THR A 141 -9.50 -2.99 -0.45
N LYS A 142 -10.50 -2.10 -0.32
CA LYS A 142 -11.31 -1.64 -1.45
C LYS A 142 -10.44 -0.98 -2.53
N ARG A 143 -9.55 -0.06 -2.15
CA ARG A 143 -8.66 0.61 -3.10
C ARG A 143 -7.71 -0.35 -3.80
N THR A 144 -7.18 -1.34 -3.07
CA THR A 144 -6.19 -2.27 -3.62
C THR A 144 -6.85 -3.30 -4.53
N TYR A 145 -7.89 -3.97 -4.08
CA TYR A 145 -8.48 -5.11 -4.77
C TYR A 145 -9.67 -4.71 -5.65
N GLY A 146 -10.55 -3.83 -5.17
CA GLY A 146 -11.70 -3.36 -5.95
C GLY A 146 -11.28 -2.39 -7.06
N GLU A 147 -10.88 -1.21 -6.67
CA GLU A 147 -10.62 -0.12 -7.63
C GLU A 147 -9.29 -0.27 -8.37
N GLY A 148 -8.25 -0.78 -7.71
CA GLY A 148 -6.89 -0.87 -8.27
C GLY A 148 -6.67 -2.09 -9.16
N MET A 149 -7.31 -3.22 -8.86
CA MET A 149 -7.06 -4.48 -9.55
C MET A 149 -8.10 -4.77 -10.65
N LEU A 150 -9.37 -4.44 -10.43
CA LEU A 150 -10.45 -4.70 -11.41
C LEU A 150 -10.16 -4.17 -12.83
N PRO A 151 -9.64 -2.94 -13.01
CA PRO A 151 -9.33 -2.43 -14.35
C PRO A 151 -8.15 -3.14 -15.03
N LYS A 152 -7.32 -3.85 -14.26
CA LYS A 152 -6.13 -4.57 -14.75
C LYS A 152 -6.43 -6.01 -15.17
N ILE A 153 -7.65 -6.49 -14.93
CA ILE A 153 -8.04 -7.85 -15.29
C ILE A 153 -8.26 -7.92 -16.83
N ASN A 154 -7.46 -8.74 -17.48
CA ASN A 154 -7.58 -9.08 -18.88
C ASN A 154 -7.83 -10.59 -19.03
N ASN A 155 -8.92 -10.98 -19.71
CA ASN A 155 -9.28 -12.40 -19.89
C ASN A 155 -9.27 -13.24 -18.60
N GLY A 156 -9.73 -12.64 -17.49
CA GLY A 156 -9.76 -13.31 -16.17
C GLY A 156 -8.41 -13.41 -15.46
N ARG A 157 -7.38 -12.73 -15.96
CA ARG A 157 -6.02 -12.75 -15.39
C ARG A 157 -5.49 -11.33 -15.19
N VAL A 158 -4.60 -11.17 -14.23
CA VAL A 158 -3.79 -9.96 -14.02
C VAL A 158 -2.34 -10.31 -14.32
N HIS A 159 -1.68 -9.46 -15.10
CA HIS A 159 -0.28 -9.61 -15.47
C HIS A 159 0.56 -8.59 -14.71
N PRO A 160 1.22 -9.00 -13.60
CA PRO A 160 2.13 -8.13 -12.86
C PRO A 160 3.44 -7.95 -13.64
N SER A 161 4.17 -6.88 -13.37
CA SER A 161 5.56 -6.75 -13.80
C SER A 161 6.49 -6.98 -12.61
N PHE A 162 7.49 -7.86 -12.79
CA PHE A 162 8.48 -8.15 -11.76
C PHE A 162 9.78 -7.38 -12.00
N HIS A 163 10.38 -6.90 -10.91
CA HIS A 163 11.61 -6.11 -10.97
C HIS A 163 12.66 -6.70 -10.02
N LEU A 164 13.81 -7.06 -10.56
CA LEU A 164 14.93 -7.64 -9.80
C LEU A 164 15.76 -6.57 -9.08
N ASN A 165 15.82 -5.35 -9.61
CA ASN A 165 16.79 -4.32 -9.22
C ASN A 165 16.19 -3.09 -8.52
N ARG A 166 14.93 -3.14 -8.05
CA ARG A 166 14.27 -1.97 -7.43
C ARG A 166 14.43 -1.85 -5.92
N THR A 167 14.95 -2.88 -5.27
CA THR A 167 15.11 -2.86 -3.80
C THR A 167 16.58 -2.90 -3.41
N ALA A 168 16.98 -2.08 -2.44
CA ALA A 168 18.36 -2.07 -1.93
C ALA A 168 18.75 -3.38 -1.22
N THR A 169 17.77 -4.22 -0.87
CA THR A 169 17.98 -5.50 -0.16
C THR A 169 18.06 -6.70 -1.10
N GLY A 170 18.04 -6.52 -2.42
CA GLY A 170 18.02 -7.61 -3.40
C GLY A 170 16.70 -8.39 -3.47
N ARG A 171 15.63 -7.92 -2.80
CA ARG A 171 14.30 -8.55 -2.93
C ARG A 171 13.67 -8.18 -4.26
N GLN A 172 12.98 -9.12 -4.86
CA GLN A 172 12.11 -8.83 -6.00
C GLN A 172 10.96 -7.94 -5.58
N SER A 173 10.53 -7.06 -6.48
CA SER A 173 9.32 -6.25 -6.31
C SER A 173 8.40 -6.44 -7.50
N SER A 174 7.10 -6.26 -7.31
CA SER A 174 6.10 -6.33 -8.37
C SER A 174 5.23 -5.07 -8.41
N SER A 175 4.70 -4.76 -9.59
CA SER A 175 3.80 -3.62 -9.81
C SER A 175 2.59 -4.00 -10.68
#